data_a25a0b25edb49226202998144790096c
#
_entry.id   a25a0b25edb49226202998144790096c
#
_cell.length_a   1.000
_cell.length_b   1.000
_cell.length_c   1.000
_cell.angle_alpha   90.00
_cell.angle_beta   90.00
_cell.angle_gamma   90.00
#
_symmetry.space_group_name_H-M   'P 1'
#
loop_
_entity.id
_entity.type
_entity.pdbx_description
1 polymer ?
#
loop_
_entity_poly.entity_id
_entity_poly.type
_entity_poly.pdbx_seq_one_letter_code
_entity_poly.pdbx_strand_id
1 'polypeptide(L)'
;MTSWKWLIVVAVLGYGGLLALMYVFQRALMYFPDTARVAPAATGLPQAEEVILTASDGEKLIAWYVPPRADKPIVLYFQGNGGGSNLRVDRFNRLTAEGNGLLALSYRGYGGSTGKPSEEGLIRDAQAAYDFARARYPAKRIVLFGESLGT
;
A
#
# COMPACT_ATOMS: atom_id res chain seq x y z
N MET A 1 49.58 -13.35 21.95
CA MET A 1 48.26 -12.63 21.96
C MET A 1 47.22 -13.64 22.37
N THR A 2 46.54 -13.41 23.47
CA THR A 2 45.60 -14.34 24.08
C THR A 2 44.41 -14.62 23.17
N SER A 3 44.05 -15.89 23.01
CA SER A 3 42.96 -16.36 22.11
C SER A 3 41.59 -15.64 22.30
N TRP A 4 41.30 -15.14 23.51
CA TRP A 4 40.08 -14.43 23.82
C TRP A 4 39.95 -13.06 23.09
N LYS A 5 41.07 -12.39 22.79
CA LYS A 5 41.04 -11.14 22.02
C LYS A 5 40.56 -11.37 20.59
N TRP A 6 40.98 -12.48 19.99
CA TRP A 6 40.51 -12.88 18.66
C TRP A 6 39.02 -13.23 18.66
N LEU A 7 38.50 -13.86 19.70
CA LEU A 7 37.10 -14.15 19.86
C LEU A 7 36.25 -12.86 19.91
N ILE A 8 36.71 -11.84 20.64
CA ILE A 8 36.06 -10.54 20.68
C ILE A 8 36.06 -9.87 19.29
N VAL A 9 37.22 -9.86 18.62
CA VAL A 9 37.31 -9.27 17.27
C VAL A 9 36.35 -9.96 16.30
N VAL A 10 36.28 -11.28 16.28
CA VAL A 10 35.38 -12.06 15.45
C VAL A 10 33.91 -11.75 15.81
N ALA A 11 33.59 -11.68 17.10
CA ALA A 11 32.23 -11.34 17.55
C ALA A 11 31.81 -9.93 17.11
N VAL A 12 32.69 -8.93 17.25
CA VAL A 12 32.41 -7.54 16.82
C VAL A 12 32.26 -7.44 15.31
N LEU A 13 33.14 -8.10 14.55
CA LEU A 13 33.03 -8.11 13.07
C LEU A 13 31.77 -8.85 12.60
N GLY A 14 31.45 -9.98 13.22
CA GLY A 14 30.25 -10.75 12.93
C GLY A 14 28.97 -9.94 13.22
N TYR A 15 28.91 -9.26 14.36
CA TYR A 15 27.79 -8.40 14.73
C TYR A 15 27.68 -7.19 13.78
N GLY A 16 28.80 -6.51 13.50
CA GLY A 16 28.81 -5.40 12.54
C GLY A 16 28.40 -5.83 11.13
N GLY A 17 28.85 -7.01 10.69
CA GLY A 17 28.42 -7.60 9.42
C GLY A 17 26.93 -7.90 9.38
N LEU A 18 26.36 -8.46 10.48
CA LEU A 18 24.92 -8.70 10.59
C LEU A 18 24.11 -7.40 10.53
N LEU A 19 24.53 -6.37 11.24
CA LEU A 19 23.87 -5.05 11.20
C LEU A 19 23.90 -4.45 9.80
N ALA A 20 25.05 -4.53 9.13
CA ALA A 20 25.19 -4.05 7.74
C ALA A 20 24.27 -4.83 6.79
N LEU A 21 24.19 -6.14 6.95
CA LEU A 21 23.30 -7.00 6.16
C LEU A 21 21.84 -6.63 6.39
N MET A 22 21.41 -6.47 7.65
CA MET A 22 20.06 -6.05 7.99
C MET A 22 19.72 -4.67 7.41
N TYR A 23 20.67 -3.73 7.48
CA TYR A 23 20.50 -2.40 6.88
C TYR A 23 20.30 -2.45 5.36
N VAL A 24 21.09 -3.25 4.67
CA VAL A 24 20.99 -3.42 3.21
C VAL A 24 19.67 -4.08 2.81
N PHE A 25 19.23 -5.10 3.55
CA PHE A 25 18.04 -5.90 3.23
C PHE A 25 16.78 -5.47 3.96
N GLN A 26 16.81 -4.40 4.79
CA GLN A 26 15.66 -3.95 5.61
C GLN A 26 14.37 -3.82 4.81
N ARG A 27 14.42 -3.28 3.57
CA ARG A 27 13.23 -3.11 2.73
C ARG A 27 12.65 -4.46 2.29
N ALA A 28 13.50 -5.41 1.91
CA ALA A 28 13.06 -6.76 1.53
C ALA A 28 12.49 -7.53 2.72
N LEU A 29 12.95 -7.22 3.94
CA LEU A 29 12.45 -7.81 5.18
C LEU A 29 11.16 -7.13 5.67
N MET A 30 10.89 -5.91 5.21
CA MET A 30 9.78 -5.09 5.69
C MET A 30 8.55 -5.16 4.78
N TYR A 31 8.74 -5.22 3.46
CA TYR A 31 7.65 -5.18 2.49
C TYR A 31 7.50 -6.53 1.78
N PHE A 32 6.25 -7.01 1.70
CA PHE A 32 5.91 -8.29 1.06
C PHE A 32 4.87 -8.06 -0.04
N PRO A 33 5.23 -7.39 -1.14
CA PRO A 33 4.29 -7.04 -2.19
C PRO A 33 3.78 -8.27 -2.94
N ASP A 34 2.45 -8.42 -3.01
CA ASP A 34 1.82 -9.24 -4.04
C ASP A 34 1.70 -8.39 -5.30
N THR A 35 2.44 -8.75 -6.34
CA THR A 35 2.52 -8.00 -7.59
C THR A 35 1.41 -8.36 -8.58
N ALA A 36 0.60 -9.38 -8.29
CA ALA A 36 -0.44 -9.83 -9.18
C ALA A 36 -1.51 -8.74 -9.41
N ARG A 37 -1.68 -8.34 -10.67
CA ARG A 37 -2.76 -7.43 -11.06
C ARG A 37 -4.01 -8.25 -11.33
N VAL A 38 -5.04 -8.01 -10.54
CA VAL A 38 -6.34 -8.68 -10.66
C VAL A 38 -7.41 -7.63 -10.90
N ALA A 39 -8.28 -7.84 -11.89
CA ALA A 39 -9.38 -6.94 -12.15
C ALA A 39 -10.48 -7.07 -11.07
N PRO A 40 -11.09 -5.98 -10.60
CA PRO A 40 -12.12 -6.03 -9.54
C PRO A 40 -13.31 -6.92 -9.92
N ALA A 41 -13.74 -6.90 -11.17
CA ALA A 41 -14.86 -7.73 -11.65
C ALA A 41 -14.59 -9.24 -11.52
N ALA A 42 -13.32 -9.67 -11.61
CA ALA A 42 -12.93 -11.07 -11.48
C ALA A 42 -12.96 -11.57 -10.02
N THR A 43 -13.13 -10.68 -9.05
CA THR A 43 -13.03 -11.00 -7.62
C THR A 43 -14.34 -10.88 -6.85
N GLY A 44 -15.46 -10.55 -7.51
CA GLY A 44 -16.76 -10.35 -6.85
C GLY A 44 -17.02 -8.91 -6.41
N LEU A 45 -16.35 -7.93 -7.01
CA LEU A 45 -16.61 -6.50 -6.85
C LEU A 45 -16.94 -5.86 -8.23
N PRO A 46 -17.99 -6.30 -8.92
CA PRO A 46 -18.28 -5.90 -10.31
C PRO A 46 -18.63 -4.40 -10.46
N GLN A 47 -19.02 -3.74 -9.37
CA GLN A 47 -19.32 -2.30 -9.35
C GLN A 47 -18.07 -1.42 -9.29
N ALA A 48 -16.88 -2.00 -9.03
CA ALA A 48 -15.64 -1.26 -9.03
C ALA A 48 -15.02 -1.21 -10.43
N GLU A 49 -14.49 -0.08 -10.78
CA GLU A 49 -13.62 0.12 -11.94
C GLU A 49 -12.16 0.24 -11.49
N GLU A 50 -11.25 -0.23 -12.33
CA GLU A 50 -9.82 -0.02 -12.12
C GLU A 50 -9.43 1.34 -12.68
N VAL A 51 -8.78 2.16 -11.85
CA VAL A 51 -8.24 3.47 -12.25
C VAL A 51 -6.73 3.50 -12.04
N ILE A 52 -6.04 4.25 -12.89
CA ILE A 52 -4.59 4.45 -12.78
C ILE A 52 -4.34 5.86 -12.26
N LEU A 53 -3.70 5.95 -11.10
CA LEU A 53 -3.24 7.21 -10.53
C LEU A 53 -1.76 7.41 -10.89
N THR A 54 -1.31 8.65 -10.84
CA THR A 54 0.12 8.97 -11.03
C THR A 54 0.62 9.70 -9.80
N ALA A 55 1.59 9.09 -9.12
CA ALA A 55 2.28 9.73 -8.00
C ALA A 55 3.18 10.88 -8.48
N SER A 56 3.56 11.78 -7.58
CA SER A 56 4.36 12.98 -7.90
C SER A 56 5.74 12.67 -8.50
N ASP A 57 6.25 11.47 -8.30
CA ASP A 57 7.50 10.97 -8.88
C ASP A 57 7.31 10.13 -10.16
N GLY A 58 6.08 10.10 -10.70
CA GLY A 58 5.77 9.48 -11.99
C GLY A 58 5.33 8.01 -11.92
N GLU A 59 5.38 7.37 -10.74
CA GLU A 59 4.93 5.98 -10.59
C GLU A 59 3.43 5.85 -10.90
N LYS A 60 3.07 4.73 -11.57
CA LYS A 60 1.68 4.42 -11.93
C LYS A 60 1.09 3.47 -10.88
N LEU A 61 0.01 3.91 -10.26
CA LEU A 61 -0.63 3.23 -9.16
C LEU A 61 -1.98 2.70 -9.60
N ILE A 62 -2.22 1.43 -9.35
CA ILE A 62 -3.52 0.81 -9.57
C ILE A 62 -4.41 1.09 -8.36
N ALA A 63 -5.64 1.54 -8.61
CA ALA A 63 -6.64 1.64 -7.56
C ALA A 63 -7.99 1.11 -8.05
N TRP A 64 -8.77 0.53 -7.16
CA TRP A 64 -10.14 0.12 -7.42
C TRP A 64 -11.07 1.21 -6.91
N TYR A 65 -11.91 1.70 -7.80
CA TYR A 65 -12.78 2.83 -7.53
C TYR A 65 -14.25 2.44 -7.67
N VAL A 66 -15.03 2.73 -6.62
CA VAL A 66 -16.49 2.69 -6.62
C VAL A 66 -16.99 4.10 -6.33
N PRO A 67 -17.71 4.75 -7.23
CA PRO A 67 -18.25 6.10 -6.97
C PRO A 67 -19.30 6.05 -5.85
N PRO A 68 -19.32 7.04 -4.93
CA PRO A 68 -20.34 7.12 -3.91
C PRO A 68 -21.71 7.48 -4.51
N ARG A 69 -22.79 6.95 -3.94
CA ARG A 69 -24.16 7.33 -4.30
C ARG A 69 -24.54 8.65 -3.60
N ALA A 70 -25.12 9.57 -4.35
CA ALA A 70 -25.60 10.87 -3.86
C ALA A 70 -24.54 11.56 -2.94
N ASP A 71 -24.94 11.89 -1.71
CA ASP A 71 -24.09 12.61 -0.74
C ASP A 71 -23.29 11.68 0.19
N LYS A 72 -23.24 10.38 -0.09
CA LYS A 72 -22.48 9.42 0.70
C LYS A 72 -20.97 9.72 0.64
N PRO A 73 -20.22 9.42 1.71
CA PRO A 73 -18.76 9.60 1.73
C PRO A 73 -18.04 8.65 0.77
N ILE A 74 -16.82 9.00 0.43
CA ILE A 74 -15.87 8.10 -0.22
C ILE A 74 -14.81 7.66 0.79
N VAL A 75 -14.55 6.35 0.87
CA VAL A 75 -13.52 5.75 1.71
C VAL A 75 -12.24 5.60 0.87
N LEU A 76 -11.16 6.25 1.27
CA LEU A 76 -9.82 5.98 0.76
C LEU A 76 -9.24 4.85 1.60
N TYR A 77 -9.07 3.70 0.98
CA TYR A 77 -8.58 2.51 1.66
C TYR A 77 -7.10 2.29 1.37
N PHE A 78 -6.32 2.28 2.44
CA PHE A 78 -4.88 2.04 2.43
C PHE A 78 -4.58 0.67 3.03
N GLN A 79 -4.10 -0.24 2.18
CA GLN A 79 -3.95 -1.65 2.53
C GLN A 79 -2.78 -1.92 3.48
N GLY A 80 -2.86 -3.06 4.17
CA GLY A 80 -1.74 -3.63 4.93
C GLY A 80 -0.64 -4.19 4.04
N ASN A 81 0.46 -4.62 4.67
CA ASN A 81 1.69 -5.06 4.00
C ASN A 81 1.52 -6.35 3.15
N GLY A 82 0.67 -7.28 3.56
CA GLY A 82 0.50 -8.57 2.87
C GLY A 82 -0.70 -8.62 1.96
N GLY A 83 -0.57 -9.29 0.81
CA GLY A 83 -1.64 -9.53 -0.15
C GLY A 83 -2.08 -8.30 -0.94
N GLY A 84 -3.00 -8.50 -1.89
CA GLY A 84 -3.57 -7.46 -2.73
C GLY A 84 -5.02 -7.11 -2.37
N SER A 85 -5.62 -6.20 -3.13
CA SER A 85 -7.03 -5.80 -3.00
C SER A 85 -8.00 -6.98 -3.17
N ASN A 86 -7.63 -8.00 -3.94
CA ASN A 86 -8.41 -9.22 -4.15
C ASN A 86 -8.70 -10.01 -2.86
N LEU A 87 -7.84 -9.92 -1.85
CA LEU A 87 -8.06 -10.58 -0.55
C LEU A 87 -8.97 -9.78 0.40
N ARG A 88 -9.41 -8.59 -0.01
CA ARG A 88 -10.19 -7.65 0.81
C ARG A 88 -11.60 -7.37 0.27
N VAL A 89 -12.02 -8.12 -0.74
CA VAL A 89 -13.29 -7.91 -1.45
C VAL A 89 -14.50 -7.94 -0.54
N ASP A 90 -14.57 -8.86 0.43
CA ASP A 90 -15.65 -8.92 1.40
C ASP A 90 -15.75 -7.64 2.24
N ARG A 91 -14.60 -7.06 2.60
CA ARG A 91 -14.54 -5.77 3.29
C ARG A 91 -15.01 -4.64 2.40
N PHE A 92 -14.58 -4.62 1.14
CA PHE A 92 -15.00 -3.61 0.16
C PHE A 92 -16.49 -3.66 -0.12
N ASN A 93 -17.06 -4.86 -0.24
CA ASN A 93 -18.51 -5.05 -0.36
C ASN A 93 -19.25 -4.49 0.85
N ARG A 94 -18.77 -4.74 2.08
CA ARG A 94 -19.37 -4.16 3.30
C ARG A 94 -19.25 -2.64 3.36
N LEU A 95 -18.10 -2.07 2.99
CA LEU A 95 -17.90 -0.63 2.99
C LEU A 95 -18.80 0.09 1.99
N THR A 96 -19.10 -0.54 0.84
CA THR A 96 -19.90 0.05 -0.23
C THR A 96 -21.39 -0.30 -0.18
N ALA A 97 -21.81 -1.24 0.69
CA ALA A 97 -23.17 -1.77 0.74
C ALA A 97 -24.25 -0.66 0.90
N GLU A 98 -23.96 0.37 1.70
CA GLU A 98 -24.87 1.49 1.95
C GLU A 98 -24.72 2.65 0.95
N GLY A 99 -24.00 2.42 -0.14
CA GLY A 99 -23.75 3.43 -1.18
C GLY A 99 -22.56 4.33 -0.93
N ASN A 100 -21.71 4.02 0.05
CA ASN A 100 -20.42 4.71 0.20
C ASN A 100 -19.54 4.44 -1.02
N GLY A 101 -18.74 5.42 -1.41
CA GLY A 101 -17.69 5.22 -2.40
C GLY A 101 -16.48 4.52 -1.80
N LEU A 102 -15.64 3.98 -2.65
CA LEU A 102 -14.37 3.35 -2.30
C LEU A 102 -13.29 3.80 -3.29
N LEU A 103 -12.11 4.10 -2.78
CA LEU A 103 -10.88 4.13 -3.56
C LEU A 103 -9.86 3.27 -2.82
N ALA A 104 -9.72 2.02 -3.26
CA ALA A 104 -8.77 1.07 -2.67
C ALA A 104 -7.46 1.15 -3.46
N LEU A 105 -6.45 1.75 -2.84
CA LEU A 105 -5.14 1.95 -3.43
C LEU A 105 -4.28 0.69 -3.30
N SER A 106 -3.71 0.24 -4.42
CA SER A 106 -2.54 -0.65 -4.41
C SER A 106 -1.29 0.22 -4.42
N TYR A 107 -0.52 0.19 -3.35
CA TYR A 107 0.74 0.92 -3.26
C TYR A 107 1.73 0.51 -4.34
N ARG A 108 2.75 1.35 -4.59
CA ARG A 108 3.85 1.02 -5.50
C ARG A 108 4.44 -0.37 -5.22
N GLY A 109 4.63 -1.15 -6.29
CA GLY A 109 5.08 -2.55 -6.22
C GLY A 109 4.00 -3.57 -5.88
N TYR A 110 2.77 -3.17 -5.50
CA TYR A 110 1.64 -4.04 -5.21
C TYR A 110 0.60 -4.01 -6.35
N GLY A 111 -0.08 -5.12 -6.59
CA GLY A 111 -1.29 -5.20 -7.41
C GLY A 111 -1.13 -4.68 -8.84
N GLY A 112 0.05 -4.73 -9.43
CA GLY A 112 0.35 -4.19 -10.75
C GLY A 112 0.77 -2.72 -10.78
N SER A 113 0.84 -2.03 -9.64
CA SER A 113 1.45 -0.70 -9.51
C SER A 113 2.95 -0.76 -9.77
N THR A 114 3.50 0.27 -10.42
CA THR A 114 4.94 0.35 -10.71
C THR A 114 5.77 0.71 -9.48
N GLY A 115 7.09 0.71 -9.62
CA GLY A 115 8.01 1.12 -8.55
C GLY A 115 8.29 0.05 -7.50
N LYS A 116 8.93 0.48 -6.41
CA LYS A 116 9.28 -0.37 -5.27
C LYS A 116 8.85 0.32 -3.98
N PRO A 117 8.30 -0.43 -3.00
CA PRO A 117 7.81 0.16 -1.76
C PRO A 117 8.94 0.79 -0.94
N SER A 118 8.65 1.94 -0.39
CA SER A 118 9.45 2.66 0.60
C SER A 118 8.53 3.63 1.35
N GLU A 119 8.84 3.98 2.57
CA GLU A 119 8.03 4.89 3.39
C GLU A 119 7.69 6.19 2.62
N GLU A 120 8.69 6.90 2.13
CA GLU A 120 8.49 8.13 1.35
C GLU A 120 7.63 7.90 0.09
N GLY A 121 7.84 6.75 -0.58
CA GLY A 121 7.05 6.36 -1.75
C GLY A 121 5.59 6.12 -1.41
N LEU A 122 5.29 5.38 -0.33
CA LEU A 122 3.93 5.12 0.11
C LEU A 122 3.18 6.40 0.49
N ILE A 123 3.88 7.38 1.09
CA ILE A 123 3.30 8.70 1.39
C ILE A 123 2.91 9.44 0.09
N ARG A 124 3.77 9.40 -0.94
CA ARG A 124 3.45 9.98 -2.26
C ARG A 124 2.27 9.28 -2.93
N ASP A 125 2.18 7.96 -2.77
CA ASP A 125 1.06 7.17 -3.30
C ASP A 125 -0.26 7.54 -2.60
N ALA A 126 -0.24 7.67 -1.28
CA ALA A 126 -1.38 8.10 -0.49
C ALA A 126 -1.83 9.52 -0.88
N GLN A 127 -0.88 10.43 -1.12
CA GLN A 127 -1.18 11.79 -1.60
C GLN A 127 -1.87 11.75 -2.97
N ALA A 128 -1.40 10.92 -3.91
CA ALA A 128 -2.03 10.78 -5.22
C ALA A 128 -3.48 10.27 -5.13
N ALA A 129 -3.75 9.33 -4.20
CA ALA A 129 -5.12 8.86 -3.93
C ALA A 129 -5.99 9.97 -3.31
N TYR A 130 -5.44 10.74 -2.39
CA TYR A 130 -6.14 11.87 -1.79
C TYR A 130 -6.45 12.96 -2.83
N ASP A 131 -5.49 13.31 -3.69
CA ASP A 131 -5.67 14.32 -4.74
C ASP A 131 -6.74 13.88 -5.76
N PHE A 132 -6.75 12.59 -6.14
CA PHE A 132 -7.80 12.03 -6.98
C PHE A 132 -9.19 12.22 -6.37
N ALA A 133 -9.33 11.94 -5.08
CA ALA A 133 -10.60 12.10 -4.37
C ALA A 133 -10.98 13.57 -4.20
N ARG A 134 -10.01 14.45 -3.85
CA ARG A 134 -10.23 15.88 -3.65
C ARG A 134 -10.64 16.61 -4.93
N ALA A 135 -10.19 16.14 -6.09
CA ALA A 135 -10.61 16.68 -7.38
C ALA A 135 -12.11 16.40 -7.70
N ARG A 136 -12.74 15.44 -6.98
CA ARG A 136 -14.11 14.98 -7.23
C ARG A 136 -15.05 15.24 -6.07
N TYR A 137 -14.53 15.31 -4.84
CA TYR A 137 -15.34 15.36 -3.62
C TYR A 137 -14.81 16.41 -2.64
N PRO A 138 -15.71 17.09 -1.90
CA PRO A 138 -15.27 17.98 -0.83
C PRO A 138 -14.63 17.18 0.32
N ALA A 139 -13.66 17.79 1.03
CA ALA A 139 -12.90 17.12 2.10
C ALA A 139 -13.79 16.43 3.15
N LYS A 140 -14.91 17.05 3.53
CA LYS A 140 -15.86 16.53 4.51
C LYS A 140 -16.52 15.20 4.13
N ARG A 141 -16.42 14.79 2.85
CA ARG A 141 -16.93 13.52 2.34
C ARG A 141 -15.84 12.46 2.18
N ILE A 142 -14.58 12.79 2.44
CA ILE A 142 -13.46 11.86 2.32
C ILE A 142 -13.18 11.26 3.68
N VAL A 143 -13.22 9.94 3.77
CA VAL A 143 -12.88 9.16 4.95
C VAL A 143 -11.61 8.36 4.66
N LEU A 144 -10.61 8.45 5.54
CA LEU A 144 -9.37 7.67 5.43
C LEU A 144 -9.51 6.39 6.25
N PHE A 145 -9.20 5.26 5.64
CA PHE A 145 -9.20 3.96 6.30
C PHE A 145 -7.85 3.29 6.08
N GLY A 146 -7.04 3.22 7.13
CA GLY A 146 -5.75 2.53 7.14
C GLY A 146 -5.83 1.14 7.76
N GLU A 147 -5.11 0.18 7.16
CA GLU A 147 -4.91 -1.16 7.69
C GLU A 147 -3.42 -1.40 7.88
N SER A 148 -2.94 -1.58 9.14
CA SER A 148 -1.54 -1.90 9.43
C SER A 148 -0.57 -0.91 8.74
N LEU A 149 0.13 -1.32 7.69
CA LEU A 149 1.03 -0.46 6.89
C LEU A 149 0.37 0.83 6.39
N GLY A 150 -0.94 0.81 6.19
CA GLY A 150 -1.71 1.96 5.71
C GLY A 150 -2.11 2.98 6.78
N THR A 151 -1.68 2.79 8.05
CA THR A 151 -2.07 3.68 9.18
C THR A 151 -1.14 4.86 9.39
#